data_4204d64faa8e8f2ff5b885b8481e2812
#
_entry.id   4204d64faa8e8f2ff5b885b8481e2812
#
_cell.length_a   1.000
_cell.length_b   1.000
_cell.length_c   1.000
_cell.angle_alpha   90.00
_cell.angle_beta   90.00
_cell.angle_gamma   90.00
#
_symmetry.space_group_name_H-M   'P 1'
#
loop_
_entity.id
_entity.type
_entity.pdbx_description
1 polymer ?
#
loop_
_entity_poly.entity_id
_entity_poly.type
_entity_poly.pdbx_seq_one_letter_code
_entity_poly.pdbx_strand_id
1 'polypeptide(L)'
;MNTERTNITREVGSRIRYARKSRGMSMDELAQAIYKTRSAISKYENGQISVDIATLYDIANALKVSIYDLLHRNTPDIGQEYNAEVPAFFRNVSQLYMYFFDGRINRAQCTVIDIFPSERSSQAEVLMYMNVKDLARYQICESTFRGTLTHYEAFSAMLFENNDMPMDKYQIGIPQPYMDDDRKWVLTYGISCRPLMPSAAKRLLSKTPLPIDKALVQELMISKEDIRLMKHYNMFVMV
;
A
#
# COMPACT_ATOMS: atom_id res chain seq x y z
N MET A 1 1.06 -24.28 21.62
CA MET A 1 2.27 -24.59 20.84
C MET A 1 2.03 -24.69 19.33
N ASN A 2 0.88 -25.17 18.83
CA ASN A 2 0.59 -25.27 17.39
C ASN A 2 0.20 -23.91 16.75
N THR A 3 -0.49 -23.05 17.49
CA THR A 3 -0.99 -21.76 17.03
C THR A 3 0.13 -20.74 16.76
N GLU A 4 1.14 -20.67 17.61
CA GLU A 4 2.29 -19.76 17.43
C GLU A 4 3.14 -20.13 16.20
N ARG A 5 3.37 -21.42 15.96
CA ARG A 5 4.10 -21.88 14.76
C ARG A 5 3.34 -21.51 13.48
N THR A 6 2.01 -21.64 13.48
CA THR A 6 1.17 -21.28 12.34
C THR A 6 1.23 -19.77 12.07
N ASN A 7 1.25 -18.96 13.12
CA ASN A 7 1.36 -17.51 13.00
C ASN A 7 2.71 -17.08 12.42
N ILE A 8 3.82 -17.64 12.93
CA ILE A 8 5.16 -17.35 12.40
C ILE A 8 5.27 -17.73 10.92
N THR A 9 4.75 -18.89 10.53
CA THR A 9 4.80 -19.35 9.14
C THR A 9 4.03 -18.42 8.21
N ARG A 10 2.85 -17.92 8.61
CA ARG A 10 2.07 -16.94 7.86
C ARG A 10 2.79 -15.59 7.74
N GLU A 11 3.38 -15.15 8.83
CA GLU A 11 4.09 -13.87 8.88
C GLU A 11 5.30 -13.87 7.93
N VAL A 12 6.13 -14.91 7.98
CA VAL A 12 7.27 -15.10 7.05
C VAL A 12 6.76 -15.20 5.61
N GLY A 13 5.69 -15.96 5.36
CA GLY A 13 5.09 -16.10 4.05
C GLY A 13 4.59 -14.75 3.48
N SER A 14 3.94 -13.94 4.31
CA SER A 14 3.49 -12.59 3.93
C SER A 14 4.67 -11.69 3.54
N ARG A 15 5.78 -11.74 4.28
CA ARG A 15 6.99 -10.95 3.98
C ARG A 15 7.67 -11.42 2.69
N ILE A 16 7.73 -12.71 2.44
CA ILE A 16 8.21 -13.25 1.15
C ILE A 16 7.36 -12.68 0.01
N ARG A 17 6.04 -12.73 0.14
CA ARG A 17 5.11 -12.18 -0.85
C ARG A 17 5.30 -10.68 -1.05
N TYR A 18 5.44 -9.93 0.03
CA TYR A 18 5.73 -8.50 -0.01
C TYR A 18 7.03 -8.22 -0.73
N ALA A 19 8.13 -8.87 -0.34
CA ALA A 19 9.45 -8.69 -0.95
C ALA A 19 9.45 -9.06 -2.43
N ARG A 20 8.77 -10.14 -2.82
CA ARG A 20 8.64 -10.53 -4.23
C ARG A 20 7.88 -9.49 -5.04
N LYS A 21 6.72 -9.04 -4.55
CA LYS A 21 5.91 -8.03 -5.24
C LYS A 21 6.64 -6.68 -5.34
N SER A 22 7.34 -6.27 -4.30
CA SER A 22 8.13 -5.03 -4.30
C SER A 22 9.27 -5.03 -5.32
N ARG A 23 9.72 -6.23 -5.74
CA ARG A 23 10.70 -6.43 -6.82
C ARG A 23 10.06 -6.64 -8.20
N GLY A 24 8.71 -6.57 -8.29
CA GLY A 24 7.99 -6.84 -9.53
C GLY A 24 8.10 -8.28 -10.03
N MET A 25 8.57 -9.21 -9.18
CA MET A 25 8.83 -10.60 -9.54
C MET A 25 7.55 -11.43 -9.48
N SER A 26 7.28 -12.25 -10.50
CA SER A 26 6.18 -13.22 -10.50
C SER A 26 6.49 -14.43 -9.61
N MET A 27 5.47 -15.24 -9.27
CA MET A 27 5.71 -16.49 -8.54
C MET A 27 6.53 -17.50 -9.37
N ASP A 28 6.37 -17.50 -10.69
CA ASP A 28 7.09 -18.39 -11.59
C ASP A 28 8.56 -18.02 -11.67
N GLU A 29 8.89 -16.73 -11.76
CA GLU A 29 10.27 -16.25 -11.73
C GLU A 29 10.98 -16.56 -10.41
N LEU A 30 10.30 -16.34 -9.27
CA LEU A 30 10.87 -16.73 -7.97
C LEU A 30 11.08 -18.25 -7.87
N ALA A 31 10.09 -19.04 -8.31
CA ALA A 31 10.17 -20.50 -8.30
C ALA A 31 11.36 -20.99 -9.12
N GLN A 32 11.56 -20.46 -10.32
CA GLN A 32 12.69 -20.77 -11.18
C GLN A 32 14.03 -20.37 -10.53
N ALA A 33 14.10 -19.18 -9.93
CA ALA A 33 15.32 -18.67 -9.31
C ALA A 33 15.83 -19.54 -8.14
N ILE A 34 14.92 -20.20 -7.41
CA ILE A 34 15.26 -21.05 -6.25
C ILE A 34 15.03 -22.55 -6.50
N TYR A 35 14.87 -22.96 -7.75
CA TYR A 35 14.65 -24.37 -8.15
C TYR A 35 13.49 -25.06 -7.43
N LYS A 36 12.38 -24.34 -7.25
CA LYS A 36 11.12 -24.84 -6.67
C LYS A 36 9.99 -24.73 -7.68
N THR A 37 8.82 -25.26 -7.33
CA THR A 37 7.62 -25.14 -8.14
C THR A 37 6.83 -23.87 -7.74
N ARG A 38 6.06 -23.30 -8.66
CA ARG A 38 5.11 -22.21 -8.37
C ARG A 38 4.16 -22.58 -7.23
N SER A 39 3.71 -23.85 -7.17
CA SER A 39 2.84 -24.34 -6.10
C SER A 39 3.54 -24.26 -4.72
N ALA A 40 4.85 -24.55 -4.65
CA ALA A 40 5.61 -24.42 -3.42
C ALA A 40 5.69 -22.96 -2.98
N ILE A 41 5.99 -22.04 -3.90
CA ILE A 41 6.01 -20.59 -3.61
C ILE A 41 4.65 -20.14 -3.08
N SER A 42 3.55 -20.52 -3.73
CA SER A 42 2.20 -20.21 -3.27
C SER A 42 1.93 -20.71 -1.85
N LYS A 43 2.35 -21.93 -1.52
CA LYS A 43 2.19 -22.50 -0.17
C LYS A 43 3.04 -21.77 0.87
N TYR A 44 4.27 -21.37 0.52
CA TYR A 44 5.14 -20.57 1.38
C TYR A 44 4.50 -19.20 1.66
N GLU A 45 4.09 -18.48 0.61
CA GLU A 45 3.50 -17.13 0.74
C GLU A 45 2.18 -17.11 1.51
N ASN A 46 1.40 -18.17 1.45
CA ASN A 46 0.15 -18.31 2.19
C ASN A 46 0.32 -18.94 3.57
N GLY A 47 1.56 -19.25 3.98
CA GLY A 47 1.86 -19.86 5.28
C GLY A 47 1.29 -21.26 5.47
N GLN A 48 1.02 -21.98 4.38
CA GLN A 48 0.49 -23.35 4.43
C GLN A 48 1.56 -24.38 4.78
N ILE A 49 2.81 -24.09 4.44
CA ILE A 49 3.98 -24.88 4.80
C ILE A 49 5.09 -23.97 5.30
N SER A 50 5.87 -24.46 6.26
CA SER A 50 7.04 -23.76 6.76
C SER A 50 8.17 -23.77 5.74
N VAL A 51 8.87 -22.64 5.61
CA VAL A 51 10.10 -22.53 4.81
C VAL A 51 11.27 -22.99 5.67
N ASP A 52 12.08 -23.91 5.17
CA ASP A 52 13.34 -24.27 5.82
C ASP A 52 14.38 -23.15 5.64
N ILE A 53 15.39 -23.14 6.52
CA ILE A 53 16.38 -22.07 6.56
C ILE A 53 17.15 -21.94 5.23
N ALA A 54 17.54 -23.04 4.60
CA ALA A 54 18.27 -23.00 3.34
C ALA A 54 17.42 -22.38 2.23
N THR A 55 16.18 -22.84 2.09
CA THR A 55 15.21 -22.26 1.15
C THR A 55 14.94 -20.77 1.44
N LEU A 56 14.91 -20.35 2.72
CA LEU A 56 14.73 -18.96 3.08
C LEU A 56 15.91 -18.09 2.65
N TYR A 57 17.15 -18.61 2.76
CA TYR A 57 18.34 -17.96 2.22
C TYR A 57 18.29 -17.82 0.70
N ASP A 58 17.87 -18.88 -0.01
CA ASP A 58 17.73 -18.86 -1.46
C ASP A 58 16.70 -17.81 -1.89
N ILE A 59 15.57 -17.73 -1.19
CA ILE A 59 14.53 -16.71 -1.42
C ILE A 59 15.11 -15.31 -1.18
N ALA A 60 15.79 -15.07 -0.05
CA ALA A 60 16.38 -13.77 0.27
C ALA A 60 17.38 -13.32 -0.80
N ASN A 61 18.23 -14.23 -1.27
CA ASN A 61 19.21 -13.98 -2.33
C ASN A 61 18.53 -13.68 -3.67
N ALA A 62 17.52 -14.47 -4.07
CA ALA A 62 16.77 -14.26 -5.31
C ALA A 62 16.04 -12.92 -5.31
N LEU A 63 15.49 -12.51 -4.17
CA LEU A 63 14.79 -11.24 -3.98
C LEU A 63 15.73 -10.06 -3.70
N LYS A 64 17.05 -10.31 -3.51
CA LYS A 64 18.05 -9.29 -3.14
C LYS A 64 17.64 -8.51 -1.89
N VAL A 65 17.17 -9.20 -0.87
CA VAL A 65 16.83 -8.65 0.45
C VAL A 65 17.66 -9.37 1.53
N SER A 66 17.76 -8.75 2.70
CA SER A 66 18.37 -9.43 3.85
C SER A 66 17.44 -10.55 4.34
N ILE A 67 17.99 -11.67 4.79
CA ILE A 67 17.19 -12.70 5.47
C ILE A 67 16.49 -12.15 6.71
N TYR A 68 17.08 -11.14 7.36
CA TYR A 68 16.46 -10.44 8.48
C TYR A 68 15.17 -9.70 8.08
N ASP A 69 15.09 -9.17 6.86
CA ASP A 69 13.87 -8.52 6.32
C ASP A 69 12.73 -9.53 6.17
N LEU A 70 13.05 -10.81 5.98
CA LEU A 70 12.08 -11.90 5.92
C LEU A 70 11.70 -12.44 7.31
N LEU A 71 12.60 -12.33 8.31
CA LEU A 71 12.41 -12.87 9.66
C LEU A 71 11.91 -11.81 10.66
N HIS A 72 12.39 -10.57 10.54
CA HIS A 72 12.06 -9.49 11.46
C HIS A 72 11.43 -8.30 10.74
N ARG A 73 10.49 -7.67 11.39
CA ARG A 73 9.98 -6.37 11.00
C ARG A 73 11.03 -5.32 11.35
N ASN A 74 11.66 -4.71 10.34
CA ASN A 74 12.34 -3.43 10.52
C ASN A 74 11.30 -2.29 10.51
N THR A 75 10.30 -2.35 11.39
CA THR A 75 9.59 -1.13 11.76
C THR A 75 10.53 -0.40 12.71
N PRO A 76 10.89 0.86 12.45
CA PRO A 76 11.50 1.65 13.50
C PRO A 76 10.57 1.59 14.70
N ASP A 77 11.08 1.12 15.81
CA ASP A 77 10.39 1.07 17.09
C ASP A 77 10.16 2.52 17.54
N ILE A 78 9.12 3.14 16.98
CA ILE A 78 8.62 4.41 17.48
C ILE A 78 7.78 4.03 18.69
N GLY A 79 8.49 3.75 19.76
CA GLY A 79 8.15 3.37 21.12
C GLY A 79 6.77 3.68 21.69
N GLN A 80 5.69 3.29 21.03
CA GLN A 80 4.36 3.12 21.58
C GLN A 80 3.62 2.06 20.77
N GLU A 81 3.32 0.92 21.37
CA GLU A 81 2.31 0.00 20.87
C GLU A 81 0.96 0.73 20.92
N TYR A 82 0.56 1.33 19.81
CA TYR A 82 -0.81 1.78 19.65
C TYR A 82 -1.70 0.54 19.47
N ASN A 83 -2.41 0.16 20.52
CA ASN A 83 -3.43 -0.89 20.48
C ASN A 83 -4.74 -0.37 19.85
N ALA A 84 -4.67 0.46 18.82
CA ALA A 84 -5.85 0.88 18.10
C ALA A 84 -6.43 -0.31 17.33
N GLU A 85 -7.74 -0.54 17.49
CA GLU A 85 -8.45 -1.51 16.67
C GLU A 85 -8.35 -1.12 15.18
N VAL A 86 -8.27 -2.14 14.31
CA VAL A 86 -8.32 -1.92 12.86
C VAL A 86 -9.69 -1.29 12.51
N PRO A 87 -9.72 -0.07 11.95
CA PRO A 87 -10.98 0.60 11.64
C PRO A 87 -11.83 -0.19 10.66
N ALA A 88 -13.16 -0.02 10.74
CA ALA A 88 -14.13 -0.74 9.92
C ALA A 88 -13.81 -0.67 8.41
N PHE A 89 -13.37 0.48 7.93
CA PHE A 89 -12.96 0.66 6.53
C PHE A 89 -11.86 -0.29 6.08
N PHE A 90 -10.93 -0.67 6.95
CA PHE A 90 -9.79 -1.53 6.61
C PHE A 90 -10.00 -3.01 6.94
N ARG A 91 -11.11 -3.37 7.59
CA ARG A 91 -11.41 -4.78 7.94
C ARG A 91 -11.60 -5.59 6.67
N ASN A 92 -10.88 -6.72 6.56
CA ASN A 92 -10.91 -7.63 5.41
C ASN A 92 -10.51 -6.98 4.06
N VAL A 93 -9.81 -5.84 4.09
CA VAL A 93 -9.33 -5.16 2.90
C VAL A 93 -7.86 -5.51 2.68
N SER A 94 -7.55 -6.16 1.55
CA SER A 94 -6.18 -6.47 1.12
C SER A 94 -5.71 -5.58 -0.02
N GLN A 95 -6.62 -4.79 -0.62
CA GLN A 95 -6.31 -3.91 -1.73
C GLN A 95 -7.23 -2.70 -1.73
N LEU A 96 -6.69 -1.53 -2.05
CA LEU A 96 -7.41 -0.27 -2.22
C LEU A 96 -7.09 0.35 -3.58
N TYR A 97 -8.01 1.16 -4.06
CA TYR A 97 -7.92 1.90 -5.32
C TYR A 97 -8.01 3.38 -5.02
N MET A 98 -7.03 4.16 -5.47
CA MET A 98 -7.00 5.59 -5.24
C MET A 98 -7.06 6.34 -6.57
N TYR A 99 -7.96 7.30 -6.67
CA TYR A 99 -8.24 8.07 -7.88
C TYR A 99 -7.96 9.54 -7.68
N PHE A 100 -7.42 10.18 -8.70
CA PHE A 100 -7.32 11.64 -8.75
C PHE A 100 -7.38 12.13 -10.19
N PHE A 101 -7.76 13.39 -10.36
CA PHE A 101 -7.73 14.06 -11.65
C PHE A 101 -6.41 14.81 -11.81
N ASP A 102 -5.62 14.45 -12.80
CA ASP A 102 -4.38 15.16 -13.13
C ASP A 102 -4.67 16.22 -14.20
N GLY A 103 -4.80 17.48 -13.75
CA GLY A 103 -5.06 18.62 -14.62
C GLY A 103 -3.96 18.90 -15.65
N ARG A 104 -2.73 18.40 -15.45
CA ARG A 104 -1.61 18.59 -16.38
C ARG A 104 -1.79 17.78 -17.67
N ILE A 105 -2.37 16.61 -17.55
CA ILE A 105 -2.65 15.71 -18.67
C ILE A 105 -4.14 15.58 -18.96
N ASN A 106 -4.99 16.31 -18.22
CA ASN A 106 -6.44 16.34 -18.34
C ASN A 106 -7.08 14.95 -18.30
N ARG A 107 -6.66 14.11 -17.33
CA ARG A 107 -7.12 12.73 -17.17
C ARG A 107 -7.22 12.31 -15.72
N ALA A 108 -8.19 11.45 -15.42
CA ALA A 108 -8.20 10.72 -14.16
C ALA A 108 -7.15 9.60 -14.18
N GLN A 109 -6.47 9.43 -13.07
CA GLN A 109 -5.44 8.41 -12.83
C GLN A 109 -5.92 7.47 -11.74
N CYS A 110 -5.53 6.20 -11.86
CA CYS A 110 -5.76 5.18 -10.85
C CYS A 110 -4.43 4.72 -10.25
N THR A 111 -4.42 4.54 -8.95
CA THR A 111 -3.31 3.98 -8.16
C THR A 111 -3.85 2.80 -7.39
N VAL A 112 -3.14 1.68 -7.38
CA VAL A 112 -3.51 0.49 -6.60
C VAL A 112 -2.60 0.40 -5.38
N ILE A 113 -3.18 0.07 -4.22
CA ILE A 113 -2.46 -0.09 -2.96
C ILE A 113 -2.76 -1.49 -2.42
N ASP A 114 -1.75 -2.35 -2.39
CA ASP A 114 -1.82 -3.66 -1.73
C ASP A 114 -1.53 -3.47 -0.24
N ILE A 115 -2.34 -4.11 0.61
CA ILE A 115 -2.20 -4.10 2.07
C ILE A 115 -1.82 -5.51 2.53
N PHE A 116 -0.78 -5.60 3.35
CA PHE A 116 -0.29 -6.83 3.97
C PHE A 116 -0.50 -6.72 5.48
N PRO A 117 -1.69 -7.09 5.99
CA PRO A 117 -2.00 -6.95 7.41
C PRO A 117 -1.08 -7.84 8.25
N SER A 118 -0.70 -7.35 9.42
CA SER A 118 -0.03 -8.13 10.45
C SER A 118 -1.03 -8.52 11.53
N GLU A 119 -1.01 -9.78 11.94
CA GLU A 119 -1.91 -10.28 13.00
C GLU A 119 -1.64 -9.69 14.39
N ARG A 120 -0.50 -9.01 14.59
CA ARG A 120 -0.03 -8.56 15.92
C ARG A 120 0.01 -7.06 16.16
N SER A 121 -0.37 -6.22 15.20
CA SER A 121 -0.25 -4.77 15.39
C SER A 121 -1.29 -3.97 14.60
N SER A 122 -1.55 -2.76 15.08
CA SER A 122 -2.29 -1.70 14.37
C SER A 122 -1.59 -1.20 13.10
N GLN A 123 -0.53 -1.88 12.66
CA GLN A 123 0.27 -1.54 11.48
C GLN A 123 0.17 -2.63 10.43
N ALA A 124 0.27 -2.22 9.16
CA ALA A 124 0.37 -3.09 8.01
C ALA A 124 1.47 -2.60 7.07
N GLU A 125 2.10 -3.52 6.34
CA GLU A 125 2.94 -3.16 5.20
C GLU A 125 2.07 -2.86 3.99
N VAL A 126 2.46 -1.88 3.18
CA VAL A 126 1.72 -1.48 1.99
C VAL A 126 2.65 -1.31 0.79
N LEU A 127 2.14 -1.69 -0.38
CA LEU A 127 2.77 -1.40 -1.67
C LEU A 127 1.82 -0.57 -2.50
N MET A 128 2.32 0.52 -3.07
CA MET A 128 1.54 1.39 -3.93
C MET A 128 2.09 1.37 -5.35
N TYR A 129 1.19 1.15 -6.31
CA TYR A 129 1.45 1.10 -7.75
C TYR A 129 0.77 2.31 -8.40
N MET A 130 1.57 3.32 -8.75
CA MET A 130 1.06 4.62 -9.19
C MET A 130 0.80 4.65 -10.70
N ASN A 131 -0.30 5.33 -11.08
CA ASN A 131 -0.69 5.56 -12.48
C ASN A 131 -0.87 4.27 -13.29
N VAL A 132 -1.64 3.34 -12.72
CA VAL A 132 -1.97 2.05 -13.34
C VAL A 132 -2.88 2.25 -14.55
N LYS A 133 -2.52 1.62 -15.67
CA LYS A 133 -3.32 1.66 -16.92
C LYS A 133 -4.25 0.47 -17.07
N ASP A 134 -3.86 -0.68 -16.53
CA ASP A 134 -4.60 -1.94 -16.62
C ASP A 134 -4.66 -2.60 -15.25
N LEU A 135 -5.84 -2.65 -14.66
CA LEU A 135 -6.05 -3.21 -13.32
C LEU A 135 -5.76 -4.71 -13.25
N ALA A 136 -5.88 -5.44 -14.35
CA ALA A 136 -5.54 -6.87 -14.39
C ALA A 136 -4.02 -7.09 -14.30
N ARG A 137 -3.23 -6.09 -14.68
CA ARG A 137 -1.76 -6.10 -14.65
C ARG A 137 -1.20 -4.86 -13.97
N TYR A 138 -1.78 -4.50 -12.82
CA TYR A 138 -1.45 -3.26 -12.09
C TYR A 138 0.00 -3.14 -11.64
N GLN A 139 0.75 -4.26 -11.56
CA GLN A 139 2.18 -4.24 -11.30
C GLN A 139 2.98 -3.56 -12.42
N ILE A 140 2.41 -3.49 -13.64
CA ILE A 140 2.97 -2.70 -14.75
C ILE A 140 2.45 -1.27 -14.60
N CYS A 141 3.18 -0.46 -13.88
CA CYS A 141 2.79 0.91 -13.49
C CYS A 141 3.95 1.90 -13.75
N GLU A 142 3.70 3.18 -13.52
CA GLU A 142 4.72 4.22 -13.70
C GLU A 142 5.76 4.21 -12.58
N SER A 143 5.33 4.00 -11.32
CA SER A 143 6.22 3.99 -10.15
C SER A 143 5.66 3.08 -9.07
N THR A 144 6.56 2.42 -8.33
CA THR A 144 6.22 1.56 -7.20
C THR A 144 6.80 2.12 -5.91
N PHE A 145 5.98 2.17 -4.87
CA PHE A 145 6.35 2.65 -3.55
C PHE A 145 6.12 1.55 -2.51
N ARG A 146 7.01 1.44 -1.56
CA ARG A 146 6.84 0.62 -0.36
C ARG A 146 6.51 1.53 0.83
N GLY A 147 5.78 1.02 1.79
CA GLY A 147 5.42 1.84 2.93
C GLY A 147 4.75 1.09 4.07
N THR A 148 4.26 1.87 5.03
CA THR A 148 3.53 1.39 6.20
C THR A 148 2.20 2.09 6.32
N LEU A 149 1.18 1.33 6.71
CA LEU A 149 -0.12 1.83 7.16
C LEU A 149 -0.13 1.74 8.69
N THR A 150 -0.46 2.83 9.36
CA THR A 150 -0.62 2.87 10.82
C THR A 150 -2.01 3.38 11.16
N HIS A 151 -2.71 2.67 12.03
CA HIS A 151 -4.02 3.07 12.55
C HIS A 151 -3.87 3.77 13.91
N TYR A 152 -4.54 4.91 14.05
CA TYR A 152 -4.75 5.64 15.29
C TYR A 152 -6.26 5.71 15.58
N GLU A 153 -6.68 6.18 16.74
CA GLU A 153 -8.10 6.20 17.13
C GLU A 153 -9.03 6.93 16.15
N ALA A 154 -8.64 8.11 15.68
CA ALA A 154 -9.46 8.95 14.78
C ALA A 154 -8.88 9.08 13.37
N PHE A 155 -7.76 8.43 13.07
CA PHE A 155 -7.00 8.68 11.87
C PHE A 155 -6.16 7.47 11.48
N SER A 156 -5.98 7.25 10.18
CA SER A 156 -4.98 6.31 9.67
C SER A 156 -4.00 7.04 8.76
N ALA A 157 -2.75 6.68 8.82
CA ALA A 157 -1.71 7.26 7.99
C ALA A 157 -1.00 6.17 7.17
N MET A 158 -0.79 6.43 5.88
CA MET A 158 0.12 5.65 5.06
C MET A 158 1.34 6.52 4.73
N LEU A 159 2.52 5.96 4.96
CA LEU A 159 3.80 6.59 4.63
C LEU A 159 4.52 5.72 3.61
N PHE A 160 4.91 6.29 2.48
CA PHE A 160 5.53 5.58 1.38
C PHE A 160 6.87 6.19 0.99
N GLU A 161 7.74 5.34 0.48
CA GLU A 161 9.01 5.69 -0.15
C GLU A 161 9.09 5.01 -1.52
N ASN A 162 9.50 5.77 -2.54
CA ASN A 162 9.68 5.26 -3.90
C ASN A 162 10.83 4.25 -3.93
N ASN A 163 10.62 3.09 -4.56
CA ASN A 163 11.61 2.02 -4.62
C ASN A 163 12.88 2.42 -5.39
N ASP A 164 12.75 3.28 -6.41
CA ASP A 164 13.84 3.68 -7.28
C ASP A 164 14.44 5.05 -6.89
N MET A 165 13.66 5.87 -6.17
CA MET A 165 13.98 7.25 -5.83
C MET A 165 13.66 7.54 -4.36
N PRO A 166 14.54 7.21 -3.39
CA PRO A 166 14.25 7.31 -1.95
C PRO A 166 13.88 8.72 -1.45
N MET A 167 14.26 9.77 -2.19
CA MET A 167 13.84 11.13 -1.89
C MET A 167 12.35 11.39 -2.17
N ASP A 168 11.73 10.58 -3.04
CA ASP A 168 10.32 10.68 -3.39
C ASP A 168 9.49 9.94 -2.34
N LYS A 169 9.04 10.69 -1.34
CA LYS A 169 8.21 10.21 -0.25
C LYS A 169 6.79 10.68 -0.44
N TYR A 170 5.84 9.82 -0.11
CA TYR A 170 4.44 10.05 -0.28
C TYR A 170 3.66 9.71 0.99
N GLN A 171 2.74 10.56 1.37
CA GLN A 171 1.91 10.39 2.56
C GLN A 171 0.43 10.47 2.20
N ILE A 172 -0.37 9.60 2.80
CA ILE A 172 -1.83 9.63 2.72
C ILE A 172 -2.38 9.77 4.13
N GLY A 173 -3.14 10.83 4.37
CA GLY A 173 -3.92 11.03 5.58
C GLY A 173 -5.36 10.57 5.37
N ILE A 174 -5.86 9.66 6.22
CA ILE A 174 -7.16 9.02 6.09
C ILE A 174 -7.95 9.27 7.36
N PRO A 175 -8.87 10.25 7.37
CA PRO A 175 -9.77 10.45 8.51
C PRO A 175 -10.66 9.21 8.70
N GLN A 176 -10.99 8.90 9.95
CA GLN A 176 -11.92 7.84 10.26
C GLN A 176 -13.32 8.42 10.48
N PRO A 177 -14.23 8.33 9.50
CA PRO A 177 -15.61 8.72 9.72
C PRO A 177 -16.34 7.72 10.62
N TYR A 178 -17.39 8.18 11.26
CA TYR A 178 -18.28 7.34 12.08
C TYR A 178 -19.08 6.31 11.26
N MET A 179 -19.14 6.45 9.93
CA MET A 179 -19.82 5.51 9.04
C MET A 179 -18.82 4.73 8.18
N ASP A 180 -19.11 3.45 7.97
CA ASP A 180 -18.30 2.56 7.12
C ASP A 180 -18.70 2.71 5.66
N ASP A 181 -18.18 3.72 5.00
CA ASP A 181 -18.36 3.92 3.57
C ASP A 181 -17.28 3.18 2.78
N ASP A 182 -17.67 2.64 1.60
CA ASP A 182 -16.71 1.97 0.70
C ASP A 182 -15.75 2.94 0.00
N ARG A 183 -16.00 4.23 0.12
CA ARG A 183 -15.19 5.31 -0.46
C ARG A 183 -14.84 6.34 0.60
N LYS A 184 -13.64 6.91 0.49
CA LYS A 184 -13.18 8.00 1.36
C LYS A 184 -12.40 9.01 0.57
N TRP A 185 -12.68 10.28 0.83
CA TRP A 185 -11.77 11.35 0.44
C TRP A 185 -10.55 11.34 1.34
N VAL A 186 -9.38 11.49 0.75
CA VAL A 186 -8.09 11.51 1.47
C VAL A 186 -7.24 12.67 0.98
N LEU A 187 -6.49 13.25 1.89
CA LEU A 187 -5.47 14.22 1.54
C LEU A 187 -4.14 13.50 1.40
N THR A 188 -3.46 13.76 0.28
CA THR A 188 -2.16 13.20 0.01
C THR A 188 -1.12 14.30 -0.06
N TYR A 189 0.08 14.02 0.42
CA TYR A 189 1.23 14.91 0.32
C TYR A 189 2.41 14.14 -0.29
N GLY A 190 3.16 14.80 -1.15
CA GLY A 190 4.32 14.22 -1.81
C GLY A 190 5.02 15.21 -2.71
N ILE A 191 5.92 14.71 -3.53
CA ILE A 191 6.65 15.49 -4.52
C ILE A 191 6.04 15.22 -5.89
N SER A 192 5.64 16.31 -6.58
CA SER A 192 5.32 16.23 -8.01
C SER A 192 6.62 16.21 -8.81
N CYS A 193 6.79 15.26 -9.72
CA CYS A 193 8.02 15.14 -10.50
C CYS A 193 8.04 16.04 -11.75
N ARG A 194 6.89 16.62 -12.16
CA ARG A 194 6.81 17.45 -13.39
C ARG A 194 5.80 18.59 -13.23
N PRO A 195 6.21 19.78 -12.80
CA PRO A 195 7.54 20.16 -12.30
C PRO A 195 7.85 19.55 -10.93
N LEU A 196 9.13 19.52 -10.56
CA LEU A 196 9.56 19.04 -9.25
C LEU A 196 9.17 20.07 -8.19
N MET A 197 8.17 19.74 -7.39
CA MET A 197 7.69 20.62 -6.32
C MET A 197 6.90 19.83 -5.25
N PRO A 198 6.89 20.29 -4.00
CA PRO A 198 5.97 19.76 -3.00
C PRO A 198 4.52 19.96 -3.45
N SER A 199 3.69 18.95 -3.27
CA SER A 199 2.29 18.98 -3.67
C SER A 199 1.40 18.31 -2.64
N ALA A 200 0.21 18.90 -2.44
CA ALA A 200 -0.87 18.25 -1.72
C ALA A 200 -2.07 18.10 -2.66
N ALA A 201 -2.75 16.98 -2.60
CA ALA A 201 -3.87 16.70 -3.50
C ALA A 201 -5.00 15.98 -2.78
N LYS A 202 -6.24 16.35 -3.14
CA LYS A 202 -7.46 15.63 -2.80
C LYS A 202 -7.54 14.39 -3.68
N ARG A 203 -7.76 13.21 -3.08
CA ARG A 203 -7.90 11.95 -3.79
C ARG A 203 -9.06 11.15 -3.23
N LEU A 204 -9.67 10.32 -4.08
CA LEU A 204 -10.74 9.40 -3.68
C LEU A 204 -10.16 8.01 -3.50
N LEU A 205 -10.26 7.47 -2.29
CA LEU A 205 -9.89 6.11 -1.94
C LEU A 205 -11.14 5.21 -1.99
N SER A 206 -11.04 4.03 -2.59
CA SER A 206 -12.14 3.08 -2.72
C SER A 206 -11.69 1.67 -2.40
N LYS A 207 -12.57 0.87 -1.77
CA LYS A 207 -12.35 -0.58 -1.53
C LYS A 207 -12.48 -1.40 -2.82
N THR A 208 -13.22 -0.90 -3.79
CA THR A 208 -13.47 -1.58 -5.06
C THR A 208 -13.05 -0.73 -6.26
N PRO A 209 -12.70 -1.35 -7.41
CA PRO A 209 -12.41 -0.60 -8.62
C PRO A 209 -13.63 0.21 -9.08
N LEU A 210 -13.40 1.47 -9.46
CA LEU A 210 -14.42 2.36 -10.01
C LEU A 210 -14.20 2.55 -11.51
N PRO A 211 -15.28 2.59 -12.32
CA PRO A 211 -15.18 2.95 -13.73
C PRO A 211 -14.77 4.43 -13.85
N ILE A 212 -13.75 4.70 -14.67
CA ILE A 212 -13.31 6.08 -14.94
C ILE A 212 -14.22 6.66 -16.03
N ASP A 213 -15.41 7.10 -15.65
CA ASP A 213 -16.39 7.76 -16.48
C ASP A 213 -16.43 9.29 -16.27
N LYS A 214 -17.31 9.97 -16.99
CA LYS A 214 -17.46 11.44 -16.88
C LYS A 214 -17.91 11.88 -15.48
N ALA A 215 -18.72 11.07 -14.79
CA ALA A 215 -19.23 11.39 -13.47
C ALA A 215 -18.09 11.34 -12.44
N LEU A 216 -17.28 10.28 -12.45
CA LEU A 216 -16.11 10.18 -11.57
C LEU A 216 -15.10 11.30 -11.86
N VAL A 217 -14.81 11.59 -13.13
CA VAL A 217 -13.91 12.69 -13.51
C VAL A 217 -14.40 14.02 -12.92
N GLN A 218 -15.70 14.32 -13.04
CA GLN A 218 -16.27 15.54 -12.48
C GLN A 218 -16.16 15.59 -10.94
N GLU A 219 -16.38 14.45 -10.28
CA GLU A 219 -16.25 14.29 -8.82
C GLU A 219 -14.80 14.51 -8.33
N LEU A 220 -13.82 14.05 -9.10
CA LEU A 220 -12.40 14.17 -8.75
C LEU A 220 -11.81 15.58 -8.94
N MET A 221 -12.48 16.44 -9.69
CA MET A 221 -12.03 17.81 -9.91
C MET A 221 -12.19 18.68 -8.65
N ILE A 222 -11.26 19.62 -8.46
CA ILE A 222 -11.38 20.62 -7.38
C ILE A 222 -12.62 21.48 -7.63
N SER A 223 -13.54 21.45 -6.68
CA SER A 223 -14.82 22.17 -6.74
C SER A 223 -14.68 23.62 -6.28
N LYS A 224 -15.71 24.43 -6.53
CA LYS A 224 -15.81 25.80 -5.97
C LYS A 224 -15.85 25.78 -4.44
N GLU A 225 -16.46 24.74 -3.86
CA GLU A 225 -16.54 24.58 -2.41
C GLU A 225 -15.16 24.22 -1.82
N ASP A 226 -14.40 23.33 -2.45
CA ASP A 226 -13.02 23.04 -2.03
C ASP A 226 -12.19 24.35 -1.99
N ILE A 227 -12.30 25.20 -3.02
CA ILE A 227 -11.60 26.49 -3.07
C ILE A 227 -12.08 27.43 -1.95
N ARG A 228 -13.40 27.46 -1.66
CA ARG A 228 -13.96 28.26 -0.58
C ARG A 228 -13.40 27.87 0.77
N LEU A 229 -13.36 26.56 1.05
CA LEU A 229 -12.81 26.00 2.30
C LEU A 229 -11.31 26.29 2.44
N MET A 230 -10.52 26.08 1.38
CA MET A 230 -9.09 26.40 1.37
C MET A 230 -8.84 27.87 1.70
N LYS A 231 -9.65 28.79 1.15
CA LYS A 231 -9.54 30.23 1.45
C LYS A 231 -9.98 30.55 2.87
N HIS A 232 -11.06 29.92 3.36
CA HIS A 232 -11.58 30.15 4.69
C HIS A 232 -10.59 29.72 5.78
N TYR A 233 -10.01 28.54 5.65
CA TYR A 233 -9.04 28.02 6.61
C TYR A 233 -7.60 28.47 6.34
N ASN A 234 -7.35 29.09 5.19
CA ASN A 234 -5.98 29.37 4.70
C ASN A 234 -5.07 28.14 4.70
N MET A 235 -5.63 26.98 4.36
CA MET A 235 -4.98 25.66 4.33
C MET A 235 -5.55 24.82 3.20
N PHE A 236 -4.75 23.85 2.72
CA PHE A 236 -5.27 22.76 1.87
C PHE A 236 -5.99 21.76 2.78
N VAL A 237 -7.30 21.88 2.86
CA VAL A 237 -8.16 21.03 3.68
C VAL A 237 -9.08 20.19 2.80
N MET A 238 -9.59 19.11 3.38
CA MET A 238 -10.58 18.25 2.79
C MET A 238 -11.59 17.88 3.89
N VAL A 239 -12.86 18.06 3.60
CA VAL A 239 -13.98 17.79 4.52
C VAL A 239 -14.92 16.79 3.85
#